data_780664d53b0e4cba9cae81d1375e448a
#
_entry.id   780664d53b0e4cba9cae81d1375e448a
#
_cell.length_a   1.000
_cell.length_b   1.000
_cell.length_c   1.000
_cell.angle_alpha   90.00
_cell.angle_beta   90.00
_cell.angle_gamma   90.00
#
_symmetry.space_group_name_H-M   'P 1'
#
loop_
_entity.id
_entity.type
_entity.pdbx_description
1 polymer ?
#
loop_
_entity_poly.entity_id
_entity_poly.type
_entity_poly.pdbx_seq_one_letter_code
_entity_poly.pdbx_strand_id
1 'polypeptide(L)'
;MIMNGITVEFECPLSSYEKRDDVTYPEVIHETYFSTTTGLDRGANVVLPPNYDTSKKYPVLYLLHGIFGDEYVHLRDGDRKLLELLGNLTADGLCEKMVVVLPHMYATSDPNQQPAFNPEAVKPYDNFINDLVTDLMPFIESKYSVFTDREHRAIAGFSMGGRETLFIGFTRPDLFDYVGAIAPAPGATPAQDWAMTHPGQMQEHEMTFAGKEYAAKLVMVCCGSNDGTVGQFPLGYHKILETNHVPHTWFEIPGAEHNATAIRPGLYNYLRAIFK
;
A
#
# COMPACT_ATOMS: atom_id res chain seq x y z
N MET A 1 -6.77 15.83 -14.00
CA MET A 1 -5.39 15.34 -13.76
C MET A 1 -5.28 13.94 -14.34
N ILE A 2 -4.16 13.61 -14.98
CA ILE A 2 -3.90 12.29 -15.56
C ILE A 2 -2.83 11.58 -14.72
N MET A 3 -3.06 10.31 -14.42
CA MET A 3 -2.16 9.44 -13.69
C MET A 3 -1.99 8.13 -14.49
N ASN A 4 -0.80 7.88 -15.00
CA ASN A 4 -0.48 6.67 -15.80
C ASN A 4 -1.57 6.29 -16.82
N GLY A 5 -2.03 7.30 -17.58
CA GLY A 5 -3.03 7.13 -18.65
C GLY A 5 -4.49 7.13 -18.21
N ILE A 6 -4.80 7.21 -16.91
CA ILE A 6 -6.18 7.33 -16.42
C ILE A 6 -6.48 8.76 -15.94
N THR A 7 -7.74 9.18 -16.02
CA THR A 7 -8.20 10.38 -15.32
C THR A 7 -8.41 10.08 -13.85
N VAL A 8 -7.80 10.90 -12.98
CA VAL A 8 -8.02 10.81 -11.52
C VAL A 8 -9.44 11.29 -11.20
N GLU A 9 -10.17 10.47 -10.47
CA GLU A 9 -11.51 10.74 -10.00
C GLU A 9 -11.49 10.90 -8.47
N PHE A 10 -12.07 12.01 -7.97
CA PHE A 10 -12.10 12.31 -6.54
C PHE A 10 -13.22 11.56 -5.81
N GLU A 11 -14.22 11.13 -6.55
CA GLU A 11 -15.32 10.29 -6.04
C GLU A 11 -15.24 8.92 -6.70
N CYS A 12 -15.33 7.89 -5.88
CA CYS A 12 -15.41 6.52 -6.38
C CYS A 12 -16.87 6.27 -6.83
N PRO A 13 -17.13 5.92 -8.11
CA PRO A 13 -18.49 5.62 -8.56
C PRO A 13 -19.11 4.47 -7.76
N LEU A 14 -20.40 4.59 -7.41
CA LEU A 14 -21.13 3.56 -6.67
C LEU A 14 -21.04 2.18 -7.34
N SER A 15 -21.13 2.12 -8.66
CA SER A 15 -20.97 0.88 -9.43
C SER A 15 -19.63 0.16 -9.23
N SER A 16 -18.60 0.88 -8.77
CA SER A 16 -17.28 0.32 -8.53
C SER A 16 -17.15 -0.40 -7.18
N TYR A 17 -18.01 -0.11 -6.21
CA TYR A 17 -17.90 -0.68 -4.86
C TYR A 17 -19.22 -1.22 -4.27
N GLU A 18 -20.35 -1.10 -4.95
CA GLU A 18 -21.56 -1.82 -4.61
C GLU A 18 -21.50 -3.25 -5.14
N LYS A 19 -21.99 -4.20 -4.34
CA LYS A 19 -22.03 -5.59 -4.76
C LYS A 19 -23.01 -5.79 -5.93
N ARG A 20 -22.56 -6.48 -6.97
CA ARG A 20 -23.31 -6.75 -8.21
C ARG A 20 -23.54 -8.25 -8.36
N ASP A 21 -24.72 -8.63 -8.82
CA ASP A 21 -25.10 -10.05 -9.01
C ASP A 21 -24.42 -10.69 -10.23
N ASP A 22 -23.99 -9.88 -11.20
CA ASP A 22 -23.31 -10.30 -12.43
C ASP A 22 -21.79 -10.43 -12.28
N VAL A 23 -21.22 -10.13 -11.09
CA VAL A 23 -19.78 -10.12 -10.84
C VAL A 23 -19.36 -11.28 -9.96
N THR A 24 -18.30 -11.98 -10.39
CA THR A 24 -17.58 -12.92 -9.53
C THR A 24 -16.55 -12.17 -8.71
N TYR A 25 -16.57 -12.35 -7.40
CA TYR A 25 -15.69 -11.67 -6.47
C TYR A 25 -14.45 -12.48 -6.13
N PRO A 26 -13.35 -11.80 -5.72
CA PRO A 26 -12.12 -12.44 -5.26
C PRO A 26 -12.35 -13.40 -4.10
N GLU A 27 -11.53 -14.46 -4.05
CA GLU A 27 -11.41 -15.37 -2.91
C GLU A 27 -10.31 -14.87 -1.97
N VAL A 28 -10.51 -15.02 -0.65
CA VAL A 28 -9.52 -14.67 0.37
C VAL A 28 -9.02 -15.93 1.05
N ILE A 29 -7.69 -16.10 1.07
CA ILE A 29 -7.01 -17.20 1.75
C ILE A 29 -6.14 -16.60 2.85
N HIS A 30 -6.35 -17.04 4.10
CA HIS A 30 -5.43 -16.69 5.18
C HIS A 30 -4.22 -17.61 5.16
N GLU A 31 -3.04 -17.02 5.19
CA GLU A 31 -1.76 -17.72 5.19
C GLU A 31 -0.99 -17.44 6.48
N THR A 32 -0.23 -18.44 6.88
CA THR A 32 0.78 -18.30 7.93
C THR A 32 2.14 -18.69 7.35
N TYR A 33 3.14 -17.87 7.59
CA TYR A 33 4.52 -18.11 7.19
C TYR A 33 5.45 -17.88 8.37
N PHE A 34 6.55 -18.62 8.41
CA PHE A 34 7.59 -18.36 9.41
C PHE A 34 8.48 -17.19 8.94
N SER A 35 8.58 -16.17 9.78
CA SER A 35 9.45 -15.02 9.56
C SER A 35 10.80 -15.25 10.23
N THR A 36 11.86 -15.35 9.45
CA THR A 36 13.23 -15.41 9.99
C THR A 36 13.65 -14.07 10.58
N THR A 37 13.05 -12.98 10.08
CA THR A 37 13.26 -11.61 10.56
C THR A 37 12.80 -11.41 12.00
N THR A 38 11.67 -12.02 12.37
CA THR A 38 11.09 -11.89 13.71
C THR A 38 11.30 -13.11 14.59
N GLY A 39 11.58 -14.27 13.99
CA GLY A 39 11.64 -15.57 14.67
C GLY A 39 10.26 -16.12 15.07
N LEU A 40 9.17 -15.60 14.47
CA LEU A 40 7.78 -15.94 14.79
C LEU A 40 7.00 -16.32 13.54
N ASP A 41 5.91 -17.07 13.72
CA ASP A 41 4.90 -17.23 12.68
C ASP A 41 4.10 -15.94 12.52
N ARG A 42 3.90 -15.53 11.26
CA ARG A 42 3.21 -14.29 10.90
C ARG A 42 2.07 -14.56 9.92
N GLY A 43 1.05 -13.71 9.99
CA GLY A 43 -0.13 -13.82 9.14
C GLY A 43 -0.09 -12.90 7.93
N ALA A 44 -0.71 -13.36 6.84
CA ALA A 44 -1.09 -12.55 5.70
C ALA A 44 -2.38 -13.08 5.08
N ASN A 45 -3.25 -12.18 4.59
CA ASN A 45 -4.36 -12.60 3.74
C ASN A 45 -3.97 -12.42 2.27
N VAL A 46 -4.24 -13.45 1.48
CA VAL A 46 -4.01 -13.45 0.03
C VAL A 46 -5.37 -13.39 -0.67
N VAL A 47 -5.60 -12.32 -1.40
CA VAL A 47 -6.81 -12.12 -2.19
C VAL A 47 -6.54 -12.56 -3.62
N LEU A 48 -7.14 -13.65 -4.04
CA LEU A 48 -6.98 -14.19 -5.38
C LEU A 48 -7.98 -13.53 -6.35
N PRO A 49 -7.55 -13.19 -7.57
CA PRO A 49 -8.46 -12.60 -8.55
C PRO A 49 -9.60 -13.57 -8.93
N PRO A 50 -10.74 -13.05 -9.38
CA PRO A 50 -11.84 -13.89 -9.83
C PRO A 50 -11.38 -14.92 -10.89
N ASN A 51 -11.75 -16.20 -10.68
CA ASN A 51 -11.33 -17.31 -11.53
C ASN A 51 -9.79 -17.45 -11.62
N TYR A 52 -9.13 -17.39 -10.48
CA TYR A 52 -7.68 -17.63 -10.38
C TYR A 52 -7.32 -18.99 -10.99
N ASP A 53 -6.30 -19.00 -11.85
CA ASP A 53 -5.87 -20.16 -12.61
C ASP A 53 -4.35 -20.34 -12.45
N THR A 54 -3.93 -21.43 -11.83
CA THR A 54 -2.51 -21.72 -11.56
C THR A 54 -1.65 -21.90 -12.82
N SER A 55 -2.28 -22.07 -13.99
CA SER A 55 -1.56 -22.14 -15.28
C SER A 55 -1.14 -20.75 -15.82
N LYS A 56 -1.64 -19.67 -15.19
CA LYS A 56 -1.36 -18.27 -15.56
C LYS A 56 -0.56 -17.62 -14.46
N LYS A 57 0.23 -16.59 -14.82
CA LYS A 57 0.89 -15.74 -13.84
C LYS A 57 0.14 -14.41 -13.66
N TYR A 58 0.14 -13.90 -12.45
CA TYR A 58 -0.54 -12.67 -12.07
C TYR A 58 0.44 -11.66 -11.46
N PRO A 59 0.26 -10.35 -11.71
CA PRO A 59 0.96 -9.33 -10.96
C PRO A 59 0.51 -9.33 -9.50
N VAL A 60 1.32 -8.74 -8.62
CA VAL A 60 1.09 -8.73 -7.17
C VAL A 60 1.05 -7.30 -6.63
N LEU A 61 0.01 -7.00 -5.86
CA LEU A 61 -0.08 -5.80 -5.03
C LEU A 61 0.09 -6.18 -3.56
N TYR A 62 1.09 -5.62 -2.88
CA TYR A 62 1.20 -5.62 -1.42
C TYR A 62 0.49 -4.39 -0.87
N LEU A 63 -0.62 -4.60 -0.14
CA LEU A 63 -1.47 -3.53 0.38
C LEU A 63 -1.37 -3.44 1.90
N LEU A 64 -0.75 -2.37 2.38
CA LEU A 64 -0.32 -2.19 3.76
C LEU A 64 -1.37 -1.46 4.61
N HIS A 65 -1.59 -1.95 5.83
CA HIS A 65 -2.56 -1.37 6.77
C HIS A 65 -2.00 -0.17 7.55
N GLY A 66 -2.88 0.59 8.24
CA GLY A 66 -2.50 1.66 9.15
C GLY A 66 -1.99 1.15 10.51
N ILE A 67 -1.55 2.07 11.37
CA ILE A 67 -1.19 1.76 12.77
C ILE A 67 -2.39 1.07 13.48
N PHE A 68 -2.11 0.15 14.40
CA PHE A 68 -3.10 -0.69 15.10
C PHE A 68 -3.89 -1.66 14.22
N GLY A 69 -3.64 -1.67 12.90
CA GLY A 69 -4.24 -2.65 11.99
C GLY A 69 -3.54 -4.00 12.03
N ASP A 70 -4.15 -4.94 11.34
CA ASP A 70 -3.65 -6.28 11.09
C ASP A 70 -3.95 -6.69 9.64
N GLU A 71 -3.62 -7.91 9.25
CA GLU A 71 -3.86 -8.44 7.91
C GLU A 71 -5.35 -8.53 7.53
N TYR A 72 -6.26 -8.34 8.48
CA TYR A 72 -7.70 -8.39 8.23
C TYR A 72 -8.37 -7.03 8.07
N VAL A 73 -7.69 -5.93 8.43
CA VAL A 73 -8.34 -4.62 8.53
C VAL A 73 -8.97 -4.15 7.22
N HIS A 74 -8.35 -4.46 6.07
CA HIS A 74 -8.91 -4.11 4.75
C HIS A 74 -10.13 -4.94 4.37
N LEU A 75 -10.31 -6.11 4.99
CA LEU A 75 -11.44 -7.02 4.76
C LEU A 75 -12.56 -6.80 5.78
N ARG A 76 -12.20 -6.52 7.04
CA ARG A 76 -13.13 -6.37 8.16
C ARG A 76 -13.84 -5.02 8.16
N ASP A 77 -13.16 -3.97 7.73
CA ASP A 77 -13.75 -2.65 7.55
C ASP A 77 -14.60 -2.61 6.27
N GLY A 78 -15.89 -2.86 6.44
CA GLY A 78 -16.85 -2.96 5.35
C GLY A 78 -17.01 -1.70 4.50
N ASP A 79 -16.56 -0.54 4.99
CA ASP A 79 -16.63 0.72 4.25
C ASP A 79 -15.48 0.87 3.23
N ARG A 80 -14.40 0.10 3.37
CA ARG A 80 -13.28 0.10 2.41
C ARG A 80 -13.63 -0.55 1.08
N LYS A 81 -14.52 -1.55 1.09
CA LYS A 81 -15.04 -2.20 -0.10
C LYS A 81 -13.96 -2.79 -1.01
N LEU A 82 -12.88 -3.33 -0.43
CA LEU A 82 -11.74 -3.83 -1.20
C LEU A 82 -12.13 -4.94 -2.19
N LEU A 83 -12.90 -5.92 -1.75
CA LEU A 83 -13.29 -7.06 -2.60
C LEU A 83 -14.25 -6.62 -3.70
N GLU A 84 -15.18 -5.72 -3.38
CA GLU A 84 -16.10 -5.15 -4.36
C GLU A 84 -15.33 -4.31 -5.40
N LEU A 85 -14.39 -3.47 -4.99
CA LEU A 85 -13.53 -2.71 -5.89
C LEU A 85 -12.76 -3.64 -6.84
N LEU A 86 -12.07 -4.63 -6.31
CA LEU A 86 -11.30 -5.58 -7.11
C LEU A 86 -12.19 -6.37 -8.08
N GLY A 87 -13.34 -6.86 -7.61
CA GLY A 87 -14.27 -7.62 -8.45
C GLY A 87 -14.88 -6.77 -9.55
N ASN A 88 -15.46 -5.62 -9.21
CA ASN A 88 -16.15 -4.75 -10.16
C ASN A 88 -15.19 -4.15 -11.18
N LEU A 89 -14.04 -3.61 -10.75
CA LEU A 89 -13.05 -3.04 -11.67
C LEU A 89 -12.47 -4.07 -12.62
N THR A 90 -12.25 -5.31 -12.14
CA THR A 90 -11.81 -6.42 -13.01
C THR A 90 -12.88 -6.81 -14.03
N ALA A 91 -14.14 -6.91 -13.59
CA ALA A 91 -15.26 -7.27 -14.47
C ALA A 91 -15.50 -6.20 -15.55
N ASP A 92 -15.31 -4.94 -15.22
CA ASP A 92 -15.45 -3.79 -16.12
C ASP A 92 -14.20 -3.57 -17.01
N GLY A 93 -13.13 -4.36 -16.85
CA GLY A 93 -11.87 -4.21 -17.59
C GLY A 93 -11.10 -2.92 -17.22
N LEU A 94 -11.36 -2.35 -16.06
CA LEU A 94 -10.75 -1.11 -15.57
C LEU A 94 -9.47 -1.35 -14.77
N CYS A 95 -9.25 -2.56 -14.24
CA CYS A 95 -7.98 -2.96 -13.65
C CYS A 95 -7.56 -4.37 -14.12
N GLU A 96 -6.27 -4.63 -14.04
CA GLU A 96 -5.73 -5.96 -14.31
C GLU A 96 -6.11 -6.96 -13.21
N LYS A 97 -6.25 -8.24 -13.60
CA LYS A 97 -6.35 -9.33 -12.64
C LYS A 97 -5.03 -9.44 -11.88
N MET A 98 -5.07 -9.33 -10.56
CA MET A 98 -3.88 -9.36 -9.71
C MET A 98 -4.13 -10.18 -8.44
N VAL A 99 -3.06 -10.70 -7.86
CA VAL A 99 -3.04 -11.18 -6.48
C VAL A 99 -2.80 -9.98 -5.56
N VAL A 100 -3.61 -9.84 -4.51
CA VAL A 100 -3.39 -8.80 -3.50
C VAL A 100 -3.00 -9.46 -2.18
N VAL A 101 -1.86 -9.06 -1.62
CA VAL A 101 -1.35 -9.56 -0.35
C VAL A 101 -1.57 -8.50 0.73
N LEU A 102 -2.25 -8.88 1.79
CA LEU A 102 -2.56 -8.04 2.95
C LEU A 102 -1.73 -8.55 4.13
N PRO A 103 -0.53 -8.04 4.38
CA PRO A 103 0.33 -8.53 5.46
C PRO A 103 -0.03 -7.91 6.81
N HIS A 104 0.34 -8.59 7.90
CA HIS A 104 0.48 -7.96 9.20
C HIS A 104 1.84 -7.24 9.28
N MET A 105 1.84 -5.91 9.25
CA MET A 105 3.10 -5.13 9.14
C MET A 105 3.91 -5.01 10.44
N TYR A 106 3.33 -5.30 11.60
CA TYR A 106 4.03 -5.12 12.88
C TYR A 106 5.07 -6.21 13.10
N ALA A 107 6.27 -6.05 12.52
CA ALA A 107 7.35 -7.05 12.47
C ALA A 107 8.23 -7.01 13.74
N THR A 108 7.65 -7.39 14.87
CA THR A 108 8.33 -7.52 16.17
C THR A 108 8.76 -8.95 16.43
N SER A 109 9.89 -9.13 17.14
CA SER A 109 10.33 -10.41 17.71
C SER A 109 9.77 -10.66 19.12
N ASP A 110 9.13 -9.67 19.75
CA ASP A 110 8.46 -9.82 21.04
C ASP A 110 6.95 -9.98 20.82
N PRO A 111 6.38 -11.17 21.03
CA PRO A 111 4.95 -11.41 20.82
C PRO A 111 4.04 -10.61 21.77
N ASN A 112 4.59 -10.00 22.82
CA ASN A 112 3.84 -9.18 23.77
C ASN A 112 3.90 -7.68 23.45
N GLN A 113 4.80 -7.27 22.55
CA GLN A 113 4.90 -5.87 22.14
C GLN A 113 3.66 -5.44 21.34
N GLN A 114 3.11 -4.30 21.71
CA GLN A 114 1.93 -3.74 21.06
C GLN A 114 2.25 -2.40 20.41
N PRO A 115 1.60 -2.07 19.29
CA PRO A 115 1.71 -0.75 18.69
C PRO A 115 1.30 0.35 19.66
N ALA A 116 2.03 1.46 19.64
CA ALA A 116 1.71 2.68 20.40
C ALA A 116 2.33 3.91 19.71
N PHE A 117 1.87 5.10 20.10
CA PHE A 117 2.45 6.36 19.61
C PHE A 117 3.70 6.74 20.42
N ASN A 118 4.77 6.00 20.23
CA ASN A 118 6.09 6.31 20.75
C ASN A 118 7.20 5.69 19.88
N PRO A 119 8.44 6.19 19.92
CA PRO A 119 9.53 5.75 19.04
C PRO A 119 9.82 4.24 19.09
N GLU A 120 9.77 3.63 20.27
CA GLU A 120 10.09 2.18 20.41
C GLU A 120 8.99 1.32 19.81
N ALA A 121 7.72 1.70 19.99
CA ALA A 121 6.59 0.95 19.46
C ALA A 121 6.37 1.13 17.94
N VAL A 122 7.07 2.08 17.31
CA VAL A 122 7.02 2.27 15.85
C VAL A 122 8.09 1.44 15.14
N LYS A 123 9.20 1.12 15.79
CA LYS A 123 10.30 0.34 15.20
C LYS A 123 9.91 -0.98 14.52
N PRO A 124 8.94 -1.76 15.02
CA PRO A 124 8.48 -2.95 14.31
C PRO A 124 7.86 -2.67 12.93
N TYR A 125 7.25 -1.50 12.73
CA TYR A 125 6.81 -1.10 11.38
C TYR A 125 8.00 -0.81 10.48
N ASP A 126 9.03 -0.11 11.00
CA ASP A 126 10.27 0.15 10.27
C ASP A 126 11.01 -1.15 9.89
N ASN A 127 10.86 -2.20 10.70
CA ASN A 127 11.43 -3.53 10.44
C ASN A 127 10.68 -4.33 9.38
N PHE A 128 9.48 -3.91 9.00
CA PHE A 128 8.64 -4.66 8.05
C PHE A 128 9.31 -4.85 6.68
N ILE A 129 10.11 -3.92 6.22
CA ILE A 129 10.85 -4.07 4.96
C ILE A 129 11.71 -5.34 4.96
N ASN A 130 12.31 -5.70 6.09
CA ASN A 130 13.13 -6.90 6.21
C ASN A 130 12.27 -8.18 6.13
N ASP A 131 11.16 -8.21 6.85
CA ASP A 131 10.20 -9.33 6.80
C ASP A 131 9.57 -9.47 5.40
N LEU A 132 9.16 -8.36 4.80
CA LEU A 132 8.60 -8.34 3.45
C LEU A 132 9.54 -8.98 2.43
N VAL A 133 10.79 -8.53 2.41
CA VAL A 133 11.75 -8.89 1.36
C VAL A 133 12.37 -10.26 1.60
N THR A 134 12.67 -10.60 2.87
CA THR A 134 13.36 -11.84 3.22
C THR A 134 12.41 -13.02 3.33
N ASP A 135 11.21 -12.81 3.86
CA ASP A 135 10.33 -13.88 4.26
C ASP A 135 9.01 -13.91 3.45
N LEU A 136 8.23 -12.83 3.46
CA LEU A 136 6.88 -12.83 2.87
C LEU A 136 6.89 -12.92 1.34
N MET A 137 7.69 -12.10 0.64
CA MET A 137 7.72 -12.13 -0.83
C MET A 137 8.15 -13.50 -1.36
N PRO A 138 9.25 -14.12 -0.88
CA PRO A 138 9.62 -15.48 -1.29
C PRO A 138 8.54 -16.52 -0.97
N PHE A 139 7.85 -16.40 0.17
CA PHE A 139 6.76 -17.29 0.53
C PHE A 139 5.61 -17.20 -0.50
N ILE A 140 5.14 -15.98 -0.82
CA ILE A 140 4.08 -15.75 -1.81
C ILE A 140 4.48 -16.29 -3.19
N GLU A 141 5.69 -16.00 -3.64
CA GLU A 141 6.20 -16.41 -4.95
C GLU A 141 6.39 -17.93 -5.06
N SER A 142 6.66 -18.62 -3.96
CA SER A 142 6.77 -20.08 -3.93
C SER A 142 5.41 -20.78 -3.97
N LYS A 143 4.35 -20.13 -3.50
CA LYS A 143 3.03 -20.74 -3.28
C LYS A 143 2.01 -20.39 -4.33
N TYR A 144 2.10 -19.19 -4.90
CA TYR A 144 1.13 -18.66 -5.85
C TYR A 144 1.74 -18.45 -7.23
N SER A 145 0.93 -18.58 -8.27
CA SER A 145 1.36 -18.37 -9.65
C SER A 145 1.41 -16.86 -9.97
N VAL A 146 2.49 -16.23 -9.56
CA VAL A 146 2.72 -14.79 -9.70
C VAL A 146 3.99 -14.50 -10.50
N PHE A 147 4.05 -13.31 -11.08
CA PHE A 147 5.29 -12.77 -11.64
C PHE A 147 6.25 -12.40 -10.51
N THR A 148 7.55 -12.52 -10.75
CA THR A 148 8.60 -12.27 -9.76
C THR A 148 9.50 -11.08 -10.11
N ASP A 149 9.18 -10.37 -11.17
CA ASP A 149 9.89 -9.16 -11.60
C ASP A 149 9.22 -7.88 -11.05
N ARG A 150 9.98 -6.78 -11.04
CA ARG A 150 9.52 -5.50 -10.51
C ARG A 150 8.35 -4.88 -11.29
N GLU A 151 8.28 -5.14 -12.59
CA GLU A 151 7.26 -4.56 -13.48
C GLU A 151 5.86 -5.07 -13.16
N HIS A 152 5.79 -6.23 -12.51
CA HIS A 152 4.55 -6.86 -12.08
C HIS A 152 4.36 -6.81 -10.54
N ARG A 153 5.11 -5.94 -9.84
CA ARG A 153 4.92 -5.72 -8.41
C ARG A 153 4.54 -4.28 -8.10
N ALA A 154 3.53 -4.15 -7.26
CA ALA A 154 3.04 -2.89 -6.72
C ALA A 154 3.03 -2.95 -5.19
N ILE A 155 3.26 -1.80 -4.56
CA ILE A 155 3.09 -1.60 -3.13
C ILE A 155 2.21 -0.38 -2.89
N ALA A 156 1.22 -0.51 -2.03
CA ALA A 156 0.39 0.60 -1.61
C ALA A 156 0.04 0.48 -0.13
N GLY A 157 -0.34 1.58 0.49
CA GLY A 157 -0.76 1.53 1.89
C GLY A 157 -1.44 2.79 2.36
N PHE A 158 -2.11 2.66 3.49
CA PHE A 158 -2.85 3.72 4.15
C PHE A 158 -2.18 4.10 5.47
N SER A 159 -2.09 5.40 5.78
CA SER A 159 -1.58 5.90 7.07
C SER A 159 -0.14 5.40 7.33
N MET A 160 0.08 4.62 8.39
CA MET A 160 1.36 3.95 8.65
C MET A 160 1.80 3.09 7.45
N GLY A 161 0.86 2.37 6.81
CA GLY A 161 1.16 1.63 5.58
C GLY A 161 1.56 2.52 4.42
N GLY A 162 1.01 3.74 4.31
CA GLY A 162 1.43 4.74 3.34
C GLY A 162 2.85 5.25 3.58
N ARG A 163 3.21 5.47 4.86
CA ARG A 163 4.57 5.79 5.28
C ARG A 163 5.56 4.69 4.86
N GLU A 164 5.25 3.43 5.19
CA GLU A 164 6.10 2.29 4.84
C GLU A 164 6.17 2.08 3.31
N THR A 165 5.08 2.34 2.61
CA THR A 165 5.05 2.28 1.14
C THR A 165 6.05 3.26 0.51
N LEU A 166 6.12 4.49 1.00
CA LEU A 166 7.12 5.47 0.53
C LEU A 166 8.53 5.00 0.88
N PHE A 167 8.77 4.61 2.13
CA PHE A 167 10.09 4.13 2.56
C PHE A 167 10.57 2.94 1.72
N ILE A 168 9.76 1.90 1.59
CA ILE A 168 10.10 0.68 0.84
C ILE A 168 10.29 0.99 -0.65
N GLY A 169 9.37 1.76 -1.25
CA GLY A 169 9.42 2.10 -2.68
C GLY A 169 10.67 2.88 -3.07
N PHE A 170 11.12 3.80 -2.22
CA PHE A 170 12.34 4.56 -2.46
C PHE A 170 13.62 3.83 -2.03
N THR A 171 13.57 2.95 -1.04
CA THR A 171 14.73 2.15 -0.59
C THR A 171 14.99 0.97 -1.52
N ARG A 172 13.94 0.31 -2.02
CA ARG A 172 14.00 -0.88 -2.88
C ARG A 172 13.29 -0.68 -4.23
N PRO A 173 13.72 0.32 -5.04
CA PRO A 173 13.14 0.54 -6.38
C PRO A 173 13.39 -0.61 -7.35
N ASP A 174 14.30 -1.53 -7.01
CA ASP A 174 14.54 -2.79 -7.71
C ASP A 174 13.39 -3.80 -7.56
N LEU A 175 12.47 -3.60 -6.61
CA LEU A 175 11.38 -4.53 -6.32
C LEU A 175 10.01 -4.07 -6.83
N PHE A 176 9.75 -2.77 -6.92
CA PHE A 176 8.42 -2.23 -7.19
C PHE A 176 8.45 -1.15 -8.27
N ASP A 177 7.60 -1.32 -9.30
CA ASP A 177 7.38 -0.30 -10.32
C ASP A 177 6.24 0.67 -9.96
N TYR A 178 5.38 0.31 -9.00
CA TYR A 178 4.21 1.09 -8.63
C TYR A 178 4.17 1.30 -7.13
N VAL A 179 4.15 2.56 -6.70
CA VAL A 179 4.18 2.99 -5.30
C VAL A 179 2.99 3.90 -5.03
N GLY A 180 2.09 3.50 -4.12
CA GLY A 180 0.85 4.23 -3.83
C GLY A 180 0.65 4.53 -2.34
N ALA A 181 0.89 5.77 -1.92
CA ALA A 181 0.72 6.21 -0.54
C ALA A 181 -0.60 6.97 -0.34
N ILE A 182 -1.52 6.40 0.43
CA ILE A 182 -2.81 6.99 0.77
C ILE A 182 -2.75 7.53 2.20
N ALA A 183 -2.91 8.83 2.36
CA ALA A 183 -2.84 9.53 3.64
C ALA A 183 -1.61 9.10 4.48
N PRO A 184 -0.38 9.12 3.91
CA PRO A 184 0.80 8.61 4.59
C PRO A 184 1.06 9.32 5.92
N ALA A 185 1.35 8.52 6.96
CA ALA A 185 1.71 9.00 8.29
C ALA A 185 3.09 9.71 8.29
N PRO A 186 3.41 10.54 9.31
CA PRO A 186 4.74 11.13 9.46
C PRO A 186 5.81 10.07 9.71
N GLY A 187 7.07 10.41 9.39
CA GLY A 187 8.25 9.65 9.79
C GLY A 187 8.90 8.81 8.69
N ALA A 188 8.43 8.83 7.43
CA ALA A 188 9.26 8.36 6.32
C ALA A 188 10.50 9.25 6.17
N THR A 189 10.32 10.57 6.33
CA THR A 189 11.40 11.55 6.51
C THR A 189 11.31 12.18 7.89
N PRO A 190 12.35 12.92 8.38
CA PRO A 190 12.32 13.57 9.69
C PRO A 190 11.08 14.45 9.86
N ALA A 191 10.38 14.31 10.97
CA ALA A 191 9.14 15.01 11.24
C ALA A 191 8.88 15.17 12.74
N GLN A 192 8.00 16.11 13.09
CA GLN A 192 7.46 16.27 14.44
C GLN A 192 5.93 16.26 14.35
N ASP A 193 5.28 15.38 15.07
CA ASP A 193 3.84 15.40 15.26
C ASP A 193 3.45 15.70 16.72
N TRP A 194 2.17 15.55 17.03
CA TRP A 194 1.64 15.79 18.38
C TRP A 194 2.12 14.75 19.42
N ALA A 195 2.53 13.58 18.99
CA ALA A 195 2.88 12.46 19.86
C ALA A 195 4.41 12.36 20.05
N MET A 196 5.21 12.57 18.98
CA MET A 196 6.64 12.33 19.03
C MET A 196 7.42 13.02 17.92
N THR A 197 8.75 13.08 18.12
CA THR A 197 9.71 13.39 17.05
C THR A 197 10.06 12.11 16.31
N HIS A 198 9.95 12.16 14.98
CA HIS A 198 10.37 11.10 14.07
C HIS A 198 11.75 11.42 13.52
N PRO A 199 12.76 10.56 13.71
CA PRO A 199 14.08 10.76 13.11
C PRO A 199 14.08 10.61 11.59
N GLY A 200 13.01 10.00 11.03
CA GLY A 200 12.91 9.59 9.64
C GLY A 200 13.53 8.22 9.38
N GLN A 201 12.96 7.47 8.48
CA GLN A 201 13.53 6.22 7.96
C GLN A 201 14.56 6.52 6.86
N MET A 202 14.41 7.67 6.20
CA MET A 202 15.36 8.24 5.24
C MET A 202 15.38 9.76 5.40
N GLN A 203 16.40 10.42 4.84
CA GLN A 203 16.43 11.87 4.76
C GLN A 203 15.61 12.37 3.57
N GLU A 204 15.15 13.63 3.61
CA GLU A 204 14.34 14.20 2.52
C GLU A 204 15.01 14.09 1.13
N HIS A 205 16.32 14.34 1.05
CA HIS A 205 17.08 14.26 -0.20
C HIS A 205 17.28 12.82 -0.72
N GLU A 206 17.03 11.80 0.11
CA GLU A 206 17.10 10.38 -0.29
C GLU A 206 15.79 9.87 -0.92
N MET A 207 14.69 10.62 -0.74
CA MET A 207 13.40 10.30 -1.36
C MET A 207 13.41 10.67 -2.86
N THR A 208 14.25 9.96 -3.60
CA THR A 208 14.50 10.17 -5.04
C THR A 208 14.96 8.90 -5.71
N PHE A 209 14.83 8.85 -7.04
CA PHE A 209 15.41 7.80 -7.89
C PHE A 209 16.69 8.28 -8.60
N ALA A 210 17.08 9.54 -8.43
CA ALA A 210 18.30 10.08 -9.02
C ALA A 210 19.53 9.27 -8.56
N GLY A 211 20.35 8.83 -9.52
CA GLY A 211 21.53 8.00 -9.25
C GLY A 211 21.23 6.52 -8.92
N LYS A 212 19.98 6.10 -8.93
CA LYS A 212 19.59 4.68 -8.77
C LYS A 212 19.42 4.02 -10.15
N GLU A 213 19.62 2.72 -10.20
CA GLU A 213 19.46 1.93 -11.43
C GLU A 213 17.98 1.88 -11.89
N TYR A 214 17.07 1.88 -10.93
CA TYR A 214 15.64 1.75 -11.17
C TYR A 214 14.87 2.97 -10.64
N ALA A 215 13.80 3.32 -11.35
CA ALA A 215 12.81 4.29 -10.93
C ALA A 215 11.42 3.68 -11.06
N ALA A 216 10.53 3.98 -10.14
CA ALA A 216 9.14 3.54 -10.23
C ALA A 216 8.44 4.18 -11.44
N LYS A 217 7.62 3.41 -12.16
CA LYS A 217 6.76 3.90 -13.24
C LYS A 217 5.66 4.82 -12.71
N LEU A 218 5.19 4.56 -11.50
CA LEU A 218 4.17 5.35 -10.85
C LEU A 218 4.51 5.55 -9.38
N VAL A 219 4.51 6.82 -8.95
CA VAL A 219 4.44 7.21 -7.55
C VAL A 219 3.15 8.01 -7.37
N MET A 220 2.27 7.57 -6.49
CA MET A 220 1.03 8.26 -6.12
C MET A 220 1.06 8.61 -4.65
N VAL A 221 0.73 9.86 -4.33
CA VAL A 221 0.47 10.32 -2.96
C VAL A 221 -0.88 11.02 -2.95
N CYS A 222 -1.78 10.64 -2.08
CA CYS A 222 -3.06 11.32 -1.90
C CYS A 222 -3.49 11.34 -0.43
N CYS A 223 -4.41 12.22 -0.09
CA CYS A 223 -5.06 12.25 1.22
C CYS A 223 -6.45 12.88 1.14
N GLY A 224 -7.20 12.84 2.24
CA GLY A 224 -8.42 13.61 2.38
C GLY A 224 -8.14 15.09 2.71
N SER A 225 -8.90 16.01 2.13
CA SER A 225 -8.74 17.44 2.45
C SER A 225 -9.15 17.83 3.88
N ASN A 226 -9.93 16.96 4.56
CA ASN A 226 -10.35 17.10 5.97
C ASN A 226 -9.61 16.11 6.88
N ASP A 227 -8.48 15.55 6.43
CA ASP A 227 -7.70 14.60 7.24
C ASP A 227 -6.99 15.32 8.40
N GLY A 228 -7.61 15.29 9.58
CA GLY A 228 -7.04 15.85 10.82
C GLY A 228 -6.06 14.93 11.54
N THR A 229 -5.91 13.68 11.09
CA THR A 229 -5.03 12.69 11.74
C THR A 229 -3.59 12.84 11.28
N VAL A 230 -3.35 12.84 9.97
CA VAL A 230 -2.00 13.02 9.40
C VAL A 230 -1.74 14.46 8.94
N GLY A 231 -2.77 15.30 8.91
CA GLY A 231 -2.65 16.74 8.69
C GLY A 231 -1.86 17.10 7.42
N GLN A 232 -0.74 17.82 7.59
CA GLN A 232 0.08 18.33 6.48
C GLN A 232 1.17 17.35 6.01
N PHE A 233 1.33 16.20 6.62
CA PHE A 233 2.43 15.28 6.25
C PHE A 233 2.34 14.75 4.82
N PRO A 234 1.16 14.35 4.31
CA PRO A 234 1.04 13.94 2.90
C PRO A 234 1.45 15.05 1.92
N LEU A 235 1.04 16.29 2.16
CA LEU A 235 1.46 17.47 1.40
C LEU A 235 2.97 17.72 1.56
N GLY A 236 3.54 17.44 2.73
CA GLY A 236 4.99 17.51 2.98
C GLY A 236 5.76 16.56 2.06
N TYR A 237 5.33 15.31 1.96
CA TYR A 237 5.94 14.35 1.03
C TYR A 237 5.81 14.77 -0.44
N HIS A 238 4.65 15.29 -0.85
CA HIS A 238 4.50 15.87 -2.18
C HIS A 238 5.56 16.95 -2.47
N LYS A 239 5.76 17.90 -1.55
CA LYS A 239 6.77 18.97 -1.70
C LYS A 239 8.20 18.44 -1.74
N ILE A 240 8.52 17.41 -0.95
CA ILE A 240 9.82 16.73 -1.00
C ILE A 240 10.04 16.09 -2.37
N LEU A 241 9.04 15.40 -2.89
CA LEU A 241 9.10 14.78 -4.23
C LEU A 241 9.26 15.82 -5.34
N GLU A 242 8.57 16.97 -5.26
CA GLU A 242 8.77 18.09 -6.18
C GLU A 242 10.20 18.63 -6.10
N THR A 243 10.71 18.88 -4.91
CA THR A 243 12.07 19.38 -4.66
C THR A 243 13.12 18.42 -5.22
N ASN A 244 12.90 17.12 -5.09
CA ASN A 244 13.78 16.07 -5.58
C ASN A 244 13.55 15.72 -7.06
N HIS A 245 12.68 16.44 -7.75
CA HIS A 245 12.32 16.22 -9.16
C HIS A 245 11.85 14.80 -9.47
N VAL A 246 11.14 14.16 -8.54
CA VAL A 246 10.55 12.84 -8.73
C VAL A 246 9.20 12.99 -9.45
N PRO A 247 9.03 12.38 -10.63
CA PRO A 247 7.71 12.31 -11.26
C PRO A 247 6.73 11.57 -10.36
N HIS A 248 5.64 12.22 -9.97
CA HIS A 248 4.61 11.64 -9.12
C HIS A 248 3.25 12.28 -9.37
N THR A 249 2.21 11.63 -8.87
CA THR A 249 0.84 12.15 -8.87
C THR A 249 0.45 12.49 -7.44
N TRP A 250 0.06 13.75 -7.23
CA TRP A 250 -0.49 14.24 -5.98
C TRP A 250 -1.93 14.70 -6.15
N PHE A 251 -2.82 14.31 -5.24
CA PHE A 251 -4.17 14.86 -5.17
C PHE A 251 -4.77 14.79 -3.77
N GLU A 252 -5.61 15.77 -3.46
CA GLU A 252 -6.46 15.76 -2.26
C GLU A 252 -7.89 15.39 -2.66
N ILE A 253 -8.50 14.51 -1.86
CA ILE A 253 -9.89 14.06 -2.04
C ILE A 253 -10.78 15.01 -1.25
N PRO A 254 -11.65 15.81 -1.92
CA PRO A 254 -12.42 16.84 -1.26
C PRO A 254 -13.33 16.28 -0.17
N GLY A 255 -13.29 16.87 1.04
CA GLY A 255 -14.12 16.50 2.18
C GLY A 255 -13.78 15.17 2.85
N ALA A 256 -12.86 14.37 2.30
CA ALA A 256 -12.51 13.10 2.88
C ALA A 256 -11.67 13.26 4.17
N GLU A 257 -11.85 12.32 5.09
CA GLU A 257 -11.17 12.23 6.38
C GLU A 257 -10.17 11.06 6.39
N HIS A 258 -9.52 10.81 7.53
CA HIS A 258 -8.57 9.70 7.72
C HIS A 258 -9.27 8.33 7.87
N ASN A 259 -10.05 7.94 6.89
CA ASN A 259 -10.87 6.72 6.94
C ASN A 259 -11.19 6.21 5.51
N ALA A 260 -12.22 5.38 5.38
CA ALA A 260 -12.66 4.81 4.11
C ALA A 260 -12.98 5.86 3.03
N THR A 261 -13.33 7.11 3.42
CA THR A 261 -13.63 8.18 2.45
C THR A 261 -12.37 8.63 1.68
N ALA A 262 -11.17 8.47 2.25
CA ALA A 262 -9.90 8.67 1.56
C ALA A 262 -9.36 7.37 0.94
N ILE A 263 -9.49 6.23 1.64
CA ILE A 263 -8.95 4.94 1.21
C ILE A 263 -9.59 4.49 -0.11
N ARG A 264 -10.92 4.53 -0.19
CA ARG A 264 -11.66 4.00 -1.34
C ARG A 264 -11.37 4.75 -2.64
N PRO A 265 -11.45 6.09 -2.73
CA PRO A 265 -11.04 6.80 -3.93
C PRO A 265 -9.55 6.67 -4.24
N GLY A 266 -8.69 6.64 -3.22
CA GLY A 266 -7.25 6.39 -3.38
C GLY A 266 -6.99 5.04 -4.06
N LEU A 267 -7.56 3.96 -3.52
CA LEU A 267 -7.46 2.61 -4.10
C LEU A 267 -8.11 2.52 -5.48
N TYR A 268 -9.29 3.12 -5.68
CA TYR A 268 -9.97 3.13 -6.97
C TYR A 268 -9.09 3.69 -8.09
N ASN A 269 -8.43 4.82 -7.84
CA ASN A 269 -7.51 5.39 -8.81
C ASN A 269 -6.25 4.55 -8.98
N TYR A 270 -5.65 4.08 -7.88
CA TYR A 270 -4.42 3.32 -7.91
C TYR A 270 -4.58 1.99 -8.66
N LEU A 271 -5.62 1.20 -8.36
CA LEU A 271 -5.92 -0.08 -9.02
C LEU A 271 -6.12 0.08 -10.53
N ARG A 272 -6.73 1.19 -10.98
CA ARG A 272 -6.94 1.50 -12.39
C ARG A 272 -5.66 1.92 -13.12
N ALA A 273 -4.62 2.33 -12.39
CA ALA A 273 -3.39 2.87 -12.94
C ALA A 273 -2.22 1.89 -13.00
N ILE A 274 -2.22 0.86 -12.14
CA ILE A 274 -1.11 -0.11 -12.05
C ILE A 274 -1.21 -1.21 -13.11
N PHE A 275 -0.05 -1.78 -13.47
CA PHE A 275 0.10 -2.92 -14.39
C PHE A 275 -0.41 -2.68 -15.82
N LYS A 276 -0.31 -1.41 -16.28
CA LYS A 276 -0.67 -1.00 -17.65
C LYS A 276 0.55 -0.68 -18.50
#